data_efe5671af255507e3b1c66c8178fd5ce
#
_entry.id   efe5671af255507e3b1c66c8178fd5ce
#
_cell.length_a   1.000
_cell.length_b   1.000
_cell.length_c   1.000
_cell.angle_alpha   90.00
_cell.angle_beta   90.00
_cell.angle_gamma   90.00
#
_symmetry.space_group_name_H-M   'P 1'
#
loop_
_entity.id
_entity.type
_entity.pdbx_description
1 polymer ?
#
loop_
_entity_poly.entity_id
_entity_poly.type
_entity_poly.pdbx_seq_one_letter_code
_entity_poly.pdbx_strand_id
1 'polypeptide(L)'
;QYRSKKMDSNGSDSGYLQMYFVNEHYGECTSMSISAGRDISEADCKSRARVCVIGETLRKYFFGAMSPIGQNLRIGGKSFEIVGVYAGKYGGKLNTNDQMLIMPYTLQSLMMSSQGMSDHQYIIKAANSEDIQTLTEQTLPDFMQGRCEANGGYFSAYSNSQSQQQQEASSNLMALLGGGIASISLLVGGIGIMNIMLVSVTERT
;
A
#
# COMPACT_ATOMS: atom_id res chain seq x y z
N GLN A 1 -11.20 23.48 15.70
CA GLN A 1 -9.93 23.90 15.07
C GLN A 1 -8.84 22.95 15.55
N TYR A 2 -8.63 21.84 14.81
CA TYR A 2 -7.61 20.88 15.17
C TYR A 2 -6.24 21.44 14.80
N ARG A 3 -5.43 21.75 15.81
CA ARG A 3 -4.02 22.05 15.65
C ARG A 3 -3.34 20.79 15.11
N SER A 4 -2.49 20.94 14.09
CA SER A 4 -1.57 19.89 13.68
C SER A 4 -0.75 19.47 14.90
N LYS A 5 -1.08 18.37 15.52
CA LYS A 5 -0.19 17.70 16.45
C LYS A 5 0.98 17.24 15.59
N LYS A 6 2.17 17.79 15.84
CA LYS A 6 3.41 17.20 15.33
C LYS A 6 3.41 15.76 15.82
N MET A 7 3.53 14.82 14.92
CA MET A 7 3.82 13.45 15.31
C MET A 7 5.24 13.47 15.86
N ASP A 8 5.35 13.55 17.18
CA ASP A 8 6.63 13.52 17.84
C ASP A 8 7.20 12.12 17.75
N SER A 9 8.40 12.04 17.23
CA SER A 9 9.23 10.84 17.02
C SER A 9 9.77 10.27 18.35
N ASN A 10 8.96 10.15 19.39
CA ASN A 10 9.38 9.49 20.62
C ASN A 10 8.71 8.13 20.75
N GLY A 11 9.42 7.14 20.24
CA GLY A 11 9.17 5.73 20.50
C GLY A 11 8.26 5.07 19.47
N SER A 12 8.84 4.42 18.50
CA SER A 12 8.34 3.31 17.70
C SER A 12 7.38 3.57 16.54
N ASP A 13 6.86 4.76 16.31
CA ASP A 13 6.08 5.08 15.12
C ASP A 13 6.69 6.30 14.43
N SER A 14 7.64 6.06 13.54
CA SER A 14 8.09 7.06 12.56
C SER A 14 6.97 7.26 11.54
N GLY A 15 5.93 7.96 11.97
CA GLY A 15 4.78 8.24 11.14
C GLY A 15 5.10 9.30 10.10
N TYR A 16 5.70 8.92 8.99
CA TYR A 16 5.76 9.77 7.81
C TYR A 16 4.36 9.85 7.22
N LEU A 17 3.78 11.06 7.26
CA LEU A 17 2.54 11.34 6.54
C LEU A 17 2.82 11.26 5.03
N GLN A 18 2.25 10.27 4.38
CA GLN A 18 2.35 10.14 2.93
C GLN A 18 1.24 10.96 2.28
N MET A 19 1.62 11.98 1.52
CA MET A 19 0.69 12.83 0.78
C MET A 19 0.68 12.39 -0.69
N TYR A 20 -0.53 12.07 -1.19
CA TYR A 20 -0.75 11.71 -2.58
C TYR A 20 -1.62 12.77 -3.25
N PHE A 21 -1.18 13.23 -4.41
CA PHE A 21 -1.92 14.14 -5.27
C PHE A 21 -2.47 13.33 -6.44
N VAL A 22 -3.78 13.14 -6.47
CA VAL A 22 -4.40 12.15 -7.34
C VAL A 22 -5.56 12.74 -8.15
N ASN A 23 -5.96 12.02 -9.20
CA ASN A 23 -7.20 12.25 -9.92
C ASN A 23 -8.37 11.47 -9.29
N GLU A 24 -9.56 11.66 -9.84
CA GLU A 24 -10.81 11.04 -9.40
C GLU A 24 -10.87 9.51 -9.52
N HIS A 25 -10.05 8.92 -10.39
CA HIS A 25 -10.03 7.47 -10.64
C HIS A 25 -9.05 6.68 -9.75
N TYR A 26 -8.34 7.37 -8.87
CA TYR A 26 -7.31 6.74 -8.03
C TYR A 26 -7.86 5.60 -7.16
N GLY A 27 -9.00 5.84 -6.48
CA GLY A 27 -9.64 4.84 -5.62
C GLY A 27 -10.02 3.56 -6.38
N GLU A 28 -10.58 3.72 -7.58
CA GLU A 28 -10.95 2.59 -8.45
C GLU A 28 -9.72 1.80 -8.93
N CYS A 29 -8.67 2.50 -9.38
CA CYS A 29 -7.44 1.88 -9.88
C CYS A 29 -6.70 1.12 -8.78
N THR A 30 -6.69 1.66 -7.56
CA THR A 30 -6.01 1.04 -6.41
C THR A 30 -6.89 0.06 -5.65
N SER A 31 -8.16 -0.10 -6.05
CA SER A 31 -9.15 -0.95 -5.37
C SER A 31 -9.32 -0.59 -3.90
N MET A 32 -9.22 0.70 -3.57
CA MET A 32 -9.44 1.22 -2.23
C MET A 32 -10.94 1.50 -2.03
N SER A 33 -11.46 1.12 -0.87
CA SER A 33 -12.86 1.37 -0.51
C SER A 33 -12.97 2.54 0.47
N ILE A 34 -14.01 3.34 0.32
CA ILE A 34 -14.37 4.40 1.25
C ILE A 34 -15.13 3.79 2.43
N SER A 35 -14.67 4.07 3.65
CA SER A 35 -15.35 3.66 4.88
C SER A 35 -16.38 4.68 5.36
N ALA A 36 -16.15 5.97 5.07
CA ALA A 36 -17.06 7.05 5.41
C ALA A 36 -16.87 8.23 4.46
N GLY A 37 -17.97 8.93 4.14
CA GLY A 37 -17.93 10.08 3.23
C GLY A 37 -17.86 9.70 1.75
N ARG A 38 -17.07 10.44 0.97
CA ARG A 38 -16.89 10.26 -0.48
C ARG A 38 -15.44 10.36 -0.91
N ASP A 39 -15.14 9.88 -2.09
CA ASP A 39 -13.82 10.03 -2.72
C ASP A 39 -13.66 11.41 -3.38
N ILE A 40 -12.45 11.70 -3.86
CA ILE A 40 -12.15 12.87 -4.69
C ILE A 40 -12.96 12.76 -5.98
N SER A 41 -13.67 13.82 -6.32
CA SER A 41 -14.47 13.92 -7.53
C SER A 41 -13.76 14.74 -8.60
N GLU A 42 -14.19 14.55 -9.86
CA GLU A 42 -13.73 15.38 -10.98
C GLU A 42 -13.98 16.88 -10.74
N ALA A 43 -15.11 17.21 -10.09
CA ALA A 43 -15.44 18.58 -9.71
C ALA A 43 -14.42 19.18 -8.73
N ASP A 44 -13.94 18.40 -7.76
CA ASP A 44 -12.91 18.82 -6.82
C ASP A 44 -11.58 19.10 -7.53
N CYS A 45 -11.23 18.27 -8.49
CA CYS A 45 -10.03 18.45 -9.31
C CYS A 45 -10.14 19.71 -10.19
N LYS A 46 -11.27 19.92 -10.87
CA LYS A 46 -11.47 21.09 -11.76
C LYS A 46 -11.57 22.42 -11.01
N SER A 47 -12.25 22.44 -9.87
CA SER A 47 -12.41 23.64 -9.04
C SER A 47 -11.23 23.95 -8.14
N ARG A 48 -10.22 23.07 -8.10
CA ARG A 48 -9.10 23.14 -7.14
C ARG A 48 -9.59 23.23 -5.70
N ALA A 49 -10.61 22.44 -5.38
CA ALA A 49 -11.22 22.44 -4.06
C ALA A 49 -10.21 22.00 -3.00
N ARG A 50 -10.18 22.71 -1.89
CA ARG A 50 -9.30 22.36 -0.75
C ARG A 50 -9.92 21.25 0.07
N VAL A 51 -10.05 20.09 -0.53
CA VAL A 51 -10.58 18.88 0.10
C VAL A 51 -9.52 17.82 0.22
N CYS A 52 -9.70 16.90 1.17
CA CYS A 52 -8.82 15.75 1.33
C CYS A 52 -9.58 14.51 1.80
N VAL A 53 -9.04 13.35 1.46
CA VAL A 53 -9.45 12.05 1.97
C VAL A 53 -8.32 11.50 2.82
N ILE A 54 -8.62 10.97 3.98
CA ILE A 54 -7.64 10.45 4.94
C ILE A 54 -7.73 8.94 5.07
N GLY A 55 -6.61 8.30 5.41
CA GLY A 55 -6.61 6.89 5.77
C GLY A 55 -7.14 6.63 7.18
N GLU A 56 -7.57 5.40 7.43
CA GLU A 56 -8.17 4.98 8.71
C GLU A 56 -7.22 5.18 9.91
N THR A 57 -5.92 5.04 9.70
CA THR A 57 -4.91 5.30 10.74
C THR A 57 -4.90 6.77 11.16
N LEU A 58 -4.93 7.69 10.18
CA LEU A 58 -5.01 9.13 10.48
C LEU A 58 -6.33 9.50 11.15
N ARG A 59 -7.44 8.87 10.72
CA ARG A 59 -8.74 9.05 11.37
C ARG A 59 -8.66 8.71 12.85
N LYS A 60 -8.15 7.51 13.18
CA LYS A 60 -8.01 7.07 14.57
C LYS A 60 -7.09 7.96 15.37
N TYR A 61 -5.99 8.41 14.78
CA TYR A 61 -4.99 9.22 15.45
C TYR A 61 -5.49 10.62 15.80
N PHE A 62 -6.15 11.31 14.86
CA PHE A 62 -6.59 12.70 15.05
C PHE A 62 -8.00 12.82 15.65
N PHE A 63 -8.90 11.91 15.32
CA PHE A 63 -10.33 12.04 15.64
C PHE A 63 -10.84 10.97 16.60
N GLY A 64 -10.11 9.85 16.78
CA GLY A 64 -10.55 8.76 17.65
C GLY A 64 -11.90 8.20 17.22
N ALA A 65 -12.91 8.36 18.06
CA ALA A 65 -14.28 7.90 17.80
C ALA A 65 -15.15 8.95 17.08
N MET A 66 -14.68 10.20 16.93
CA MET A 66 -15.45 11.27 16.28
C MET A 66 -15.42 11.12 14.77
N SER A 67 -16.49 11.59 14.09
CA SER A 67 -16.53 11.66 12.64
C SER A 67 -15.59 12.76 12.15
N PRO A 68 -14.66 12.45 11.23
CA PRO A 68 -13.78 13.44 10.64
C PRO A 68 -14.43 14.21 9.49
N ILE A 69 -15.54 13.71 8.93
CA ILE A 69 -16.17 14.26 7.74
C ILE A 69 -16.69 15.69 8.01
N GLY A 70 -16.37 16.62 7.10
CA GLY A 70 -16.67 18.05 7.24
C GLY A 70 -15.74 18.81 8.19
N GLN A 71 -14.81 18.12 8.85
CA GLN A 71 -13.81 18.77 9.68
C GLN A 71 -12.64 19.29 8.84
N ASN A 72 -11.98 20.33 9.36
CA ASN A 72 -10.84 20.93 8.68
C ASN A 72 -9.50 20.41 9.23
N LEU A 73 -8.68 19.87 8.36
CA LEU A 73 -7.30 19.49 8.65
C LEU A 73 -6.34 20.59 8.18
N ARG A 74 -5.46 21.07 9.07
CA ARG A 74 -4.49 22.11 8.71
C ARG A 74 -3.13 21.50 8.43
N ILE A 75 -2.63 21.69 7.20
CA ILE A 75 -1.38 21.14 6.69
C ILE A 75 -0.57 22.26 6.04
N GLY A 76 0.69 22.43 6.46
CA GLY A 76 1.55 23.48 5.90
C GLY A 76 0.95 24.89 6.01
N GLY A 77 0.17 25.16 7.05
CA GLY A 77 -0.50 26.44 7.25
C GLY A 77 -1.81 26.63 6.49
N LYS A 78 -2.18 25.69 5.61
CA LYS A 78 -3.41 25.72 4.80
C LYS A 78 -4.46 24.77 5.38
N SER A 79 -5.73 25.11 5.21
CA SER A 79 -6.87 24.31 5.71
C SER A 79 -7.49 23.52 4.57
N PHE A 80 -7.78 22.24 4.84
CA PHE A 80 -8.42 21.30 3.89
C PHE A 80 -9.58 20.64 4.61
N GLU A 81 -10.73 20.57 3.95
CA GLU A 81 -11.91 19.88 4.45
C GLU A 81 -11.79 18.38 4.19
N ILE A 82 -12.07 17.56 5.20
CA ILE A 82 -12.08 16.11 5.07
C ILE A 82 -13.42 15.68 4.50
N VAL A 83 -13.42 15.13 3.29
CA VAL A 83 -14.61 14.67 2.58
C VAL A 83 -14.81 13.17 2.61
N GLY A 84 -13.75 12.41 2.94
CA GLY A 84 -13.81 10.96 3.00
C GLY A 84 -12.74 10.32 3.87
N VAL A 85 -12.96 9.04 4.15
CA VAL A 85 -12.01 8.17 4.87
C VAL A 85 -11.88 6.87 4.09
N TYR A 86 -10.67 6.50 3.71
CA TYR A 86 -10.40 5.19 3.14
C TYR A 86 -10.36 4.12 4.22
N ALA A 87 -10.96 2.98 3.92
CA ALA A 87 -10.89 1.80 4.78
C ALA A 87 -9.45 1.28 4.86
N GLY A 88 -9.03 0.84 6.03
CA GLY A 88 -7.72 0.24 6.21
C GLY A 88 -7.58 -1.07 5.42
N LYS A 89 -6.55 -1.18 4.61
CA LYS A 89 -6.30 -2.32 3.71
C LYS A 89 -6.03 -3.64 4.45
N TYR A 90 -5.68 -3.58 5.73
CA TYR A 90 -5.25 -4.74 6.53
C TYR A 90 -6.06 -4.92 7.83
N GLY A 91 -7.38 -4.90 7.74
CA GLY A 91 -8.25 -5.32 8.84
C GLY A 91 -8.16 -4.48 10.12
N GLY A 92 -7.87 -3.18 9.98
CA GLY A 92 -7.94 -2.23 11.10
C GLY A 92 -6.75 -2.24 12.06
N LYS A 93 -5.70 -3.02 11.80
CA LYS A 93 -4.41 -2.84 12.50
C LYS A 93 -3.77 -1.56 11.96
N LEU A 94 -3.22 -0.73 12.87
CA LEU A 94 -2.48 0.46 12.50
C LEU A 94 -1.30 0.07 11.61
N ASN A 95 -1.43 0.32 10.31
CA ASN A 95 -0.38 0.07 9.35
C ASN A 95 0.16 1.42 8.88
N THR A 96 1.46 1.54 8.74
CA THR A 96 2.12 2.74 8.20
C THR A 96 1.60 3.11 6.81
N ASN A 97 1.19 2.11 6.03
CA ASN A 97 0.61 2.32 4.69
C ASN A 97 -0.79 2.98 4.71
N ASP A 98 -1.49 2.98 5.87
CA ASP A 98 -2.78 3.64 6.03
C ASP A 98 -2.64 5.08 6.57
N GLN A 99 -1.41 5.56 6.79
CA GLN A 99 -1.08 6.95 7.14
C GLN A 99 -1.01 7.81 5.89
N MET A 100 -2.04 7.73 5.07
CA MET A 100 -2.10 8.45 3.81
C MET A 100 -3.07 9.62 3.89
N LEU A 101 -2.70 10.66 3.17
CA LEU A 101 -3.51 11.84 2.91
C LEU A 101 -3.60 12.01 1.40
N ILE A 102 -4.81 11.99 0.89
CA ILE A 102 -5.10 12.04 -0.53
C ILE A 102 -5.76 13.36 -0.85
N MET A 103 -5.27 14.06 -1.84
CA MET A 103 -5.74 15.38 -2.28
C MET A 103 -5.84 15.44 -3.80
N PRO A 104 -6.68 16.33 -4.36
CA PRO A 104 -6.71 16.57 -5.80
C PRO A 104 -5.32 16.95 -6.34
N TYR A 105 -4.91 16.39 -7.48
CA TYR A 105 -3.61 16.66 -8.11
C TYR A 105 -3.39 18.15 -8.42
N THR A 106 -4.46 18.89 -8.63
CA THR A 106 -4.43 20.33 -8.91
C THR A 106 -3.94 21.17 -7.73
N LEU A 107 -3.89 20.59 -6.52
CA LEU A 107 -3.35 21.23 -5.32
C LEU A 107 -1.85 21.00 -5.13
N GLN A 108 -1.21 20.16 -5.95
CA GLN A 108 0.22 19.86 -5.84
C GLN A 108 1.07 21.12 -5.91
N SER A 109 0.82 22.00 -6.88
CA SER A 109 1.54 23.27 -7.03
C SER A 109 1.33 24.23 -5.86
N LEU A 110 0.23 24.07 -5.13
CA LEU A 110 -0.07 24.86 -3.93
C LEU A 110 0.73 24.38 -2.71
N MET A 111 1.00 23.09 -2.62
CA MET A 111 1.61 22.43 -1.45
C MET A 111 3.12 22.28 -1.59
N MET A 112 3.60 22.03 -2.79
CA MET A 112 5.02 21.83 -3.09
C MET A 112 5.54 23.10 -3.81
N SER A 113 6.63 23.65 -3.31
CA SER A 113 7.35 24.71 -4.05
C SER A 113 7.96 24.07 -5.30
N SER A 114 7.93 24.78 -6.41
CA SER A 114 8.27 24.36 -7.77
C SER A 114 9.72 23.91 -8.02
N GLN A 115 10.49 23.62 -7.00
CA GLN A 115 11.83 23.06 -7.12
C GLN A 115 11.81 21.55 -6.92
N GLY A 116 11.67 20.84 -8.03
CA GLY A 116 12.03 19.45 -8.12
C GLY A 116 10.88 18.47 -7.92
N MET A 117 10.75 17.70 -8.91
CA MET A 117 10.08 16.44 -9.14
C MET A 117 8.71 16.57 -9.81
N SER A 118 8.81 16.56 -11.11
CA SER A 118 7.70 16.23 -12.00
C SER A 118 7.63 14.71 -12.26
N ASP A 119 7.91 13.89 -11.24
CA ASP A 119 7.67 12.45 -11.38
C ASP A 119 6.16 12.22 -11.33
N HIS A 120 5.59 12.03 -12.50
CA HIS A 120 4.19 11.65 -12.63
C HIS A 120 4.12 10.13 -12.64
N GLN A 121 3.43 9.58 -11.66
CA GLN A 121 3.13 8.15 -11.62
C GLN A 121 1.74 7.90 -12.17
N TYR A 122 1.64 7.05 -13.18
CA TYR A 122 0.39 6.59 -13.73
C TYR A 122 0.08 5.18 -13.22
N ILE A 123 -1.09 5.00 -12.62
CA ILE A 123 -1.57 3.70 -12.18
C ILE A 123 -2.58 3.23 -13.21
N ILE A 124 -2.31 2.08 -13.81
CA ILE A 124 -3.15 1.48 -14.84
C ILE A 124 -3.70 0.17 -14.28
N LYS A 125 -5.02 0.03 -14.31
CA LYS A 125 -5.69 -1.21 -13.95
C LYS A 125 -6.02 -1.99 -15.20
N ALA A 126 -5.42 -3.17 -15.36
CA ALA A 126 -5.75 -4.08 -16.45
C ALA A 126 -7.08 -4.80 -16.17
N ALA A 127 -7.83 -5.11 -17.23
CA ALA A 127 -9.07 -5.86 -17.12
C ALA A 127 -8.80 -7.32 -16.74
N ASN A 128 -7.75 -7.92 -17.31
CA ASN A 128 -7.34 -9.28 -17.05
C ASN A 128 -5.91 -9.34 -16.53
N SER A 129 -5.61 -10.29 -15.68
CA SER A 129 -4.27 -10.49 -15.13
C SER A 129 -3.25 -10.99 -16.18
N GLU A 130 -3.72 -11.71 -17.22
CA GLU A 130 -2.88 -12.22 -18.30
C GLU A 130 -2.31 -11.10 -19.19
N ASP A 131 -3.05 -10.00 -19.33
CA ASP A 131 -2.64 -8.86 -20.15
C ASP A 131 -1.59 -7.98 -19.48
N ILE A 132 -1.41 -8.09 -18.16
CA ILE A 132 -0.54 -7.21 -17.36
C ILE A 132 0.91 -7.31 -17.84
N GLN A 133 1.41 -8.51 -18.11
CA GLN A 133 2.78 -8.71 -18.54
C GLN A 133 3.03 -8.10 -19.92
N THR A 134 2.15 -8.37 -20.88
CA THR A 134 2.24 -7.79 -22.24
C THR A 134 2.12 -6.27 -22.22
N LEU A 135 1.21 -5.73 -21.40
CA LEU A 135 1.07 -4.29 -21.21
C LEU A 135 2.34 -3.66 -20.63
N THR A 136 2.93 -4.28 -19.62
CA THR A 136 4.09 -3.72 -18.90
C THR A 136 5.37 -3.83 -19.69
N GLU A 137 5.60 -4.96 -20.39
CA GLU A 137 6.87 -5.27 -21.06
C GLU A 137 6.92 -4.78 -22.50
N GLN A 138 5.79 -4.63 -23.19
CA GLN A 138 5.72 -4.30 -24.60
C GLN A 138 4.90 -3.04 -24.87
N THR A 139 3.60 -3.05 -24.58
CA THR A 139 2.68 -2.03 -25.06
C THR A 139 2.97 -0.65 -24.46
N LEU A 140 3.21 -0.57 -23.15
CA LEU A 140 3.47 0.70 -22.47
C LEU A 140 4.85 1.27 -22.81
N PRO A 141 5.95 0.49 -22.80
CA PRO A 141 7.24 0.99 -23.24
C PRO A 141 7.22 1.50 -24.67
N ASP A 142 6.68 0.74 -25.62
CA ASP A 142 6.60 1.13 -27.03
C ASP A 142 5.82 2.44 -27.24
N PHE A 143 4.73 2.63 -26.49
CA PHE A 143 3.92 3.85 -26.60
C PHE A 143 4.54 5.06 -25.90
N MET A 144 5.15 4.87 -24.73
CA MET A 144 5.59 5.98 -23.88
C MET A 144 7.04 6.38 -24.09
N GLN A 145 7.92 5.44 -24.46
CA GLN A 145 9.35 5.68 -24.57
C GLN A 145 9.68 6.78 -25.57
N GLY A 146 9.14 6.71 -26.77
CA GLY A 146 9.38 7.73 -27.79
C GLY A 146 8.87 9.12 -27.41
N ARG A 147 7.82 9.20 -26.58
CA ARG A 147 7.28 10.48 -26.09
C ARG A 147 8.07 11.06 -24.92
N CYS A 148 8.58 10.21 -24.05
CA CYS A 148 9.41 10.62 -22.93
C CYS A 148 10.80 11.06 -23.41
N GLU A 149 11.43 10.31 -24.30
CA GLU A 149 12.74 10.62 -24.86
C GLU A 149 12.74 11.95 -25.63
N ALA A 150 11.67 12.22 -26.41
CA ALA A 150 11.52 13.47 -27.14
C ALA A 150 11.50 14.72 -26.23
N ASN A 151 11.14 14.55 -24.95
CA ASN A 151 11.11 15.61 -23.95
C ASN A 151 12.27 15.52 -22.94
N GLY A 152 13.30 14.68 -23.19
CA GLY A 152 14.45 14.51 -22.29
C GLY A 152 14.13 13.74 -21.00
N GLY A 153 13.00 13.02 -20.94
CA GLY A 153 12.59 12.18 -19.83
C GLY A 153 12.87 10.69 -20.08
N TYR A 154 12.67 9.88 -19.06
CA TYR A 154 12.68 8.41 -19.16
C TYR A 154 11.35 7.85 -18.69
N PHE A 155 10.99 6.68 -19.18
CA PHE A 155 9.81 5.94 -18.78
C PHE A 155 10.22 4.59 -18.21
N SER A 156 9.62 4.21 -17.10
CA SER A 156 9.73 2.86 -16.54
C SER A 156 8.37 2.35 -16.16
N ALA A 157 8.05 1.13 -16.58
CA ALA A 157 6.84 0.44 -16.16
C ALA A 157 7.23 -0.75 -15.27
N TYR A 158 6.46 -0.97 -14.22
CA TYR A 158 6.60 -2.16 -13.38
C TYR A 158 5.23 -2.66 -12.95
N SER A 159 5.12 -3.95 -12.83
CA SER A 159 3.89 -4.61 -12.39
C SER A 159 4.05 -5.19 -10.98
N ASN A 160 3.03 -5.03 -10.17
CA ASN A 160 2.99 -5.62 -8.83
C ASN A 160 2.85 -7.16 -8.89
N SER A 161 2.37 -7.72 -10.02
CA SER A 161 2.28 -9.17 -10.23
C SER A 161 3.64 -9.85 -10.22
N GLN A 162 4.68 -9.20 -10.77
CA GLN A 162 6.04 -9.73 -10.79
C GLN A 162 6.62 -9.87 -9.36
N SER A 163 6.35 -8.89 -8.50
CA SER A 163 6.72 -8.97 -7.08
C SER A 163 5.96 -10.06 -6.33
N GLN A 164 4.69 -10.28 -6.66
CA GLN A 164 3.88 -11.35 -6.07
C GLN A 164 4.37 -12.73 -6.48
N GLN A 165 4.67 -12.96 -7.77
CA GLN A 165 5.24 -14.22 -8.25
C GLN A 165 6.57 -14.56 -7.58
N GLN A 166 7.44 -13.57 -7.39
CA GLN A 166 8.72 -13.74 -6.71
C GLN A 166 8.53 -14.07 -5.23
N GLN A 167 7.53 -13.49 -4.58
CA GLN A 167 7.19 -13.79 -3.19
C GLN A 167 6.56 -15.18 -3.03
N GLU A 168 5.71 -15.61 -3.96
CA GLU A 168 5.15 -16.95 -4.00
C GLU A 168 6.24 -18.01 -4.23
N ALA A 169 7.16 -17.77 -5.16
CA ALA A 169 8.30 -18.66 -5.40
C ALA A 169 9.18 -18.79 -4.14
N SER A 170 9.47 -17.70 -3.46
CA SER A 170 10.22 -17.71 -2.20
C SER A 170 9.47 -18.44 -1.08
N SER A 171 8.16 -18.25 -0.98
CA SER A 171 7.30 -18.94 0.00
C SER A 171 7.25 -20.44 -0.24
N ASN A 172 7.14 -20.87 -1.50
CA ASN A 172 7.15 -22.28 -1.88
C ASN A 172 8.50 -22.95 -1.56
N LEU A 173 9.60 -22.26 -1.81
CA LEU A 173 10.95 -22.70 -1.43
C LEU A 173 11.10 -22.89 0.08
N MET A 174 10.62 -21.93 0.86
CA MET A 174 10.60 -22.01 2.34
C MET A 174 9.75 -23.18 2.85
N ALA A 175 8.58 -23.40 2.24
CA ALA A 175 7.71 -24.51 2.57
C ALA A 175 8.37 -25.88 2.26
N LEU A 176 9.06 -25.99 1.14
CA LEU A 176 9.78 -27.21 0.74
C LEU A 176 10.96 -27.49 1.68
N LEU A 177 11.74 -26.50 2.04
CA LEU A 177 12.82 -26.63 3.02
C LEU A 177 12.28 -27.00 4.41
N GLY A 178 11.24 -26.34 4.87
CA GLY A 178 10.59 -26.63 6.16
C GLY A 178 9.99 -28.05 6.19
N GLY A 179 9.32 -28.47 5.12
CA GLY A 179 8.80 -29.82 4.94
C GLY A 179 9.89 -30.88 4.93
N GLY A 180 11.02 -30.59 4.26
CA GLY A 180 12.19 -31.49 4.24
C GLY A 180 12.78 -31.68 5.64
N ILE A 181 13.00 -30.63 6.38
CA ILE A 181 13.52 -30.70 7.77
C ILE A 181 12.55 -31.44 8.68
N ALA A 182 11.26 -31.16 8.57
CA ALA A 182 10.22 -31.82 9.37
C ALA A 182 10.16 -33.33 9.08
N SER A 183 10.29 -33.71 7.80
CA SER A 183 10.30 -35.15 7.38
C SER A 183 11.50 -35.89 7.96
N ILE A 184 12.69 -35.29 7.92
CA ILE A 184 13.91 -35.89 8.50
C ILE A 184 13.74 -36.02 10.03
N SER A 185 13.24 -34.98 10.70
CA SER A 185 13.02 -34.99 12.14
C SER A 185 12.01 -36.08 12.56
N LEU A 186 10.95 -36.29 11.78
CA LEU A 186 9.98 -37.32 12.01
C LEU A 186 10.56 -38.72 11.84
N LEU A 187 11.41 -38.93 10.81
CA LEU A 187 12.11 -40.20 10.60
C LEU A 187 13.03 -40.53 11.76
N VAL A 188 13.86 -39.57 12.17
CA VAL A 188 14.80 -39.77 13.30
C VAL A 188 14.03 -40.04 14.61
N GLY A 189 12.97 -39.28 14.87
CA GLY A 189 12.10 -39.48 16.04
C GLY A 189 11.40 -40.85 15.99
N GLY A 190 10.92 -41.27 14.84
CA GLY A 190 10.29 -42.59 14.63
C GLY A 190 11.25 -43.75 14.90
N ILE A 191 12.50 -43.67 14.41
CA ILE A 191 13.52 -44.67 14.69
C ILE A 191 13.87 -44.70 16.19
N GLY A 192 13.94 -43.54 16.85
CA GLY A 192 14.18 -43.45 18.29
C GLY A 192 13.08 -44.12 19.11
N ILE A 193 11.81 -43.91 18.76
CA ILE A 193 10.67 -44.58 19.44
C ILE A 193 10.69 -46.07 19.19
N MET A 194 10.99 -46.49 17.94
CA MET A 194 11.09 -47.89 17.58
C MET A 194 12.15 -48.63 18.40
N ASN A 195 13.32 -48.01 18.57
CA ASN A 195 14.39 -48.60 19.36
C ASN A 195 14.01 -48.77 20.84
N ILE A 196 13.34 -47.78 21.44
CA ILE A 196 12.87 -47.86 22.84
C ILE A 196 11.82 -48.94 22.99
N MET A 197 10.88 -49.05 22.05
CA MET A 197 9.86 -50.09 22.07
C MET A 197 10.46 -51.50 21.96
N LEU A 198 11.46 -51.70 21.08
CA LEU A 198 12.14 -52.96 20.86
C LEU A 198 12.87 -53.42 22.15
N VAL A 199 13.55 -52.55 22.85
CA VAL A 199 14.20 -52.85 24.16
C VAL A 199 13.15 -53.20 25.22
N SER A 200 12.07 -52.44 25.31
CA SER A 200 10.98 -52.67 26.28
C SER A 200 10.28 -54.01 26.07
N VAL A 201 10.14 -54.48 24.83
CA VAL A 201 9.54 -55.79 24.53
C VAL A 201 10.50 -56.94 24.85
N THR A 202 11.79 -56.78 24.59
CA THR A 202 12.81 -57.81 24.89
C THR A 202 13.07 -57.98 26.40
N GLU A 203 12.89 -56.92 27.21
CA GLU A 203 13.02 -57.01 28.67
C GLU A 203 11.81 -57.68 29.36
N ARG A 204 10.69 -57.80 28.69
CA ARG A 204 9.45 -58.36 29.22
C ARG A 204 9.28 -59.88 28.89
N THR A 205 10.17 -60.46 28.13
CA THR A 205 10.16 -61.88 27.79
C THR A 205 11.20 -62.64 28.62
#